data_173496a5045c142f9fabf0105ff4fb98
#
_entry.id   173496a5045c142f9fabf0105ff4fb98
#
_cell.length_a   1.000
_cell.length_b   1.000
_cell.length_c   1.000
_cell.angle_alpha   90.00
_cell.angle_beta   90.00
_cell.angle_gamma   90.00
#
_symmetry.space_group_name_H-M   'P 1'
#
loop_
_entity.id
_entity.type
_entity.pdbx_description
1 polymer ?
#
loop_
_entity_poly.entity_id
_entity_poly.type
_entity_poly.pdbx_seq_one_letter_code
_entity_poly.pdbx_strand_id
1 'polypeptide(L)'
;VAREELYPTDEDDKGVNYSDTFSIPEEPKRVVTASGKVIETDTEALQKKVEKKKAEKAEKEKEEAGDLSVVQEIKQKEEVVKKEYVFPPVTLLKKGKSSGPFSDKEYRETAIKLQQTLQNFGVGVTVTNISCGPSVTRYELHPEQGVKVSRIVGLADDIKLSLAAADIRIEAPIPGKSAVGIEVPNKENNMVYLRDILEAEEFKNHASRIAFAVGKDI
;
A
#
# COMPACT_ATOMS: atom_id res chain seq x y z
N VAL A 1 31.71 2.64 -21.02
CA VAL A 1 32.81 2.31 -20.14
C VAL A 1 32.48 2.84 -18.76
N ALA A 2 32.52 1.98 -17.73
CA ALA A 2 32.46 2.26 -16.30
C ALA A 2 31.09 2.64 -15.70
N ARG A 3 30.27 1.62 -15.39
CA ARG A 3 29.19 1.68 -14.38
C ARG A 3 28.90 0.32 -13.73
N GLU A 4 29.87 -0.60 -13.68
CA GLU A 4 29.69 -1.97 -13.13
C GLU A 4 30.43 -2.27 -11.82
N GLU A 5 30.95 -1.26 -11.11
CA GLU A 5 31.76 -1.50 -9.89
C GLU A 5 31.14 -0.92 -8.60
N LEU A 6 29.82 -0.90 -8.42
CA LEU A 6 29.24 -0.26 -7.23
C LEU A 6 28.41 -1.19 -6.31
N TYR A 7 28.32 -2.49 -6.61
CA TYR A 7 27.68 -3.45 -5.71
C TYR A 7 28.50 -4.74 -5.64
N PRO A 8 29.00 -5.13 -4.45
CA PRO A 8 29.64 -6.43 -4.27
C PRO A 8 28.58 -7.55 -4.38
N THR A 9 28.90 -8.58 -5.15
CA THR A 9 28.12 -9.79 -5.31
C THR A 9 28.21 -10.69 -4.08
N ASP A 10 27.11 -11.40 -3.75
CA ASP A 10 26.83 -12.20 -2.54
C ASP A 10 27.67 -13.47 -2.31
N GLU A 11 28.99 -13.47 -2.56
CA GLU A 11 29.80 -14.68 -2.38
C GLU A 11 30.78 -14.70 -1.19
N ASP A 12 30.81 -13.66 -0.34
CA ASP A 12 31.73 -13.59 0.82
C ASP A 12 31.05 -13.52 2.20
N ASP A 13 29.84 -14.08 2.39
CA ASP A 13 29.24 -14.22 3.71
C ASP A 13 29.81 -15.44 4.46
N LYS A 14 31.06 -15.34 4.88
CA LYS A 14 31.67 -16.19 5.92
C LYS A 14 31.50 -15.49 7.26
N GLY A 15 30.43 -15.85 7.95
CA GLY A 15 30.19 -15.79 9.38
C GLY A 15 31.05 -14.83 10.20
N VAL A 16 30.72 -13.56 10.22
CA VAL A 16 31.25 -12.62 11.22
C VAL A 16 30.45 -12.78 12.49
N ASN A 17 31.09 -13.37 13.51
CA ASN A 17 30.54 -13.55 14.84
C ASN A 17 30.53 -12.19 15.56
N TYR A 18 29.37 -11.56 15.70
CA TYR A 18 29.20 -10.22 16.29
C TYR A 18 29.37 -10.16 17.81
N SER A 19 29.82 -11.24 18.47
CA SER A 19 29.94 -11.30 19.93
C SER A 19 31.23 -10.69 20.52
N ASP A 20 32.26 -10.38 19.71
CA ASP A 20 33.59 -10.09 20.26
C ASP A 20 34.15 -8.69 20.03
N THR A 21 33.39 -7.72 19.51
CA THR A 21 33.95 -6.39 19.17
C THR A 21 33.27 -5.20 19.82
N PHE A 22 32.51 -5.37 20.90
CA PHE A 22 32.00 -4.21 21.62
C PHE A 22 32.53 -4.16 23.06
N SER A 23 33.80 -3.81 23.20
CA SER A 23 34.35 -3.33 24.50
C SER A 23 33.96 -1.87 24.66
N ILE A 24 33.01 -1.61 25.54
CA ILE A 24 32.63 -0.27 25.97
C ILE A 24 33.75 0.24 26.88
N PRO A 25 34.40 1.40 26.60
CA PRO A 25 35.30 2.03 27.55
C PRO A 25 34.51 2.43 28.79
N GLU A 26 34.97 2.02 29.97
CA GLU A 26 34.42 2.45 31.27
C GLU A 26 34.82 3.89 31.55
N GLU A 27 34.09 4.86 30.98
CA GLU A 27 34.12 6.23 31.47
C GLU A 27 32.86 6.54 32.28
N PRO A 28 32.97 7.16 33.47
CA PRO A 28 31.82 7.46 34.31
C PRO A 28 30.90 8.48 33.62
N LYS A 29 29.69 8.06 33.32
CA LYS A 29 28.67 8.94 32.71
C LYS A 29 28.27 10.02 33.70
N ARG A 30 28.69 11.26 33.46
CA ARG A 30 28.23 12.44 34.21
C ARG A 30 26.82 12.81 33.78
N VAL A 31 25.85 12.65 34.67
CA VAL A 31 24.47 13.10 34.45
C VAL A 31 24.33 14.51 34.98
N VAL A 32 24.03 15.48 34.13
CA VAL A 32 23.76 16.86 34.45
C VAL A 32 22.25 17.08 34.55
N THR A 33 21.74 17.49 35.69
CA THR A 33 20.32 17.82 35.82
C THR A 33 20.01 19.19 35.22
N ALA A 34 18.77 19.44 34.85
CA ALA A 34 18.30 20.69 34.21
C ALA A 34 18.57 21.98 35.05
N SER A 35 19.00 21.84 36.29
CA SER A 35 19.42 22.93 37.18
C SER A 35 20.93 23.11 37.29
N GLY A 36 21.74 22.44 36.47
CA GLY A 36 23.19 22.61 36.39
C GLY A 36 24.00 21.98 37.52
N LYS A 37 23.41 21.11 38.35
CA LYS A 37 24.13 20.41 39.42
C LYS A 37 24.66 19.07 38.93
N VAL A 38 25.96 18.85 38.99
CA VAL A 38 26.62 17.58 38.65
C VAL A 38 26.46 16.63 39.84
N ILE A 39 25.81 15.46 39.61
CA ILE A 39 25.72 14.43 40.66
C ILE A 39 26.67 13.30 40.20
N GLU A 40 27.74 13.14 40.94
CA GLU A 40 28.60 11.96 40.82
C GLU A 40 27.85 10.78 41.45
N THR A 41 27.41 9.87 40.62
CA THR A 41 26.73 8.63 41.08
C THR A 41 27.80 7.60 41.41
N ASP A 42 27.95 7.35 42.71
CA ASP A 42 28.78 6.28 43.24
C ASP A 42 28.20 4.92 42.79
N THR A 43 28.80 4.35 41.77
CA THR A 43 28.35 3.10 41.16
C THR A 43 28.43 1.91 42.13
N GLU A 44 29.34 1.92 43.09
CA GLU A 44 29.48 0.89 44.12
C GLU A 44 28.30 0.85 45.12
N ALA A 45 27.76 2.00 45.48
CA ALA A 45 26.61 2.09 46.37
C ALA A 45 25.31 1.57 45.71
N LEU A 46 25.18 1.76 44.37
CA LEU A 46 24.07 1.25 43.63
C LEU A 46 24.14 -0.24 43.39
N GLN A 47 25.33 -0.80 43.13
CA GLN A 47 25.55 -2.24 42.98
C GLN A 47 25.22 -2.97 44.26
N LYS A 48 25.70 -2.52 45.43
CA LYS A 48 25.37 -3.12 46.73
C LYS A 48 23.88 -3.04 47.08
N LYS A 49 23.14 -2.03 46.61
CA LYS A 49 21.67 -1.94 46.81
C LYS A 49 20.91 -2.91 45.84
N VAL A 50 21.42 -3.15 44.65
CA VAL A 50 20.83 -4.10 43.71
C VAL A 50 21.09 -5.54 44.15
N GLU A 51 22.30 -5.85 44.65
CA GLU A 51 22.60 -7.17 45.19
C GLU A 51 21.79 -7.48 46.44
N LYS A 52 21.64 -6.51 47.37
CA LYS A 52 20.80 -6.68 48.55
C LYS A 52 19.32 -6.93 48.19
N LYS A 53 18.78 -6.22 47.20
CA LYS A 53 17.41 -6.41 46.74
C LYS A 53 17.24 -7.75 45.96
N LYS A 54 18.29 -8.25 45.28
CA LYS A 54 18.27 -9.58 44.64
C LYS A 54 18.32 -10.70 45.68
N ALA A 55 19.11 -10.54 46.77
CA ALA A 55 19.16 -11.50 47.84
C ALA A 55 17.85 -11.60 48.64
N GLU A 56 17.23 -10.44 48.99
CA GLU A 56 15.93 -10.41 49.67
C GLU A 56 14.78 -10.96 48.78
N LYS A 57 14.90 -10.83 47.45
CA LYS A 57 13.91 -11.40 46.53
C LYS A 57 14.08 -12.91 46.37
N ALA A 58 15.31 -13.38 46.41
CA ALA A 58 15.62 -14.83 46.36
C ALA A 58 15.27 -15.57 47.65
N GLU A 59 15.31 -14.90 48.82
CA GLU A 59 14.81 -15.48 50.07
C GLU A 59 13.28 -15.52 50.13
N LYS A 60 12.59 -14.50 49.65
CA LYS A 60 11.12 -14.54 49.56
C LYS A 60 10.59 -15.55 48.56
N GLU A 61 11.31 -15.80 47.46
CA GLU A 61 10.94 -16.85 46.48
C GLU A 61 11.21 -18.28 47.02
N LYS A 62 12.01 -18.44 48.09
CA LYS A 62 12.23 -19.75 48.71
C LYS A 62 11.19 -20.06 49.81
N GLU A 63 10.56 -19.07 50.41
CA GLU A 63 9.47 -19.29 51.38
C GLU A 63 8.10 -19.53 50.70
N GLU A 64 7.90 -19.07 49.45
CA GLU A 64 6.70 -19.35 48.66
C GLU A 64 6.73 -20.68 47.88
N ALA A 65 7.79 -21.49 47.99
CA ALA A 65 7.89 -22.77 47.30
C ALA A 65 7.07 -23.90 47.97
N GLY A 66 6.09 -23.56 48.79
CA GLY A 66 5.19 -24.50 49.48
C GLY A 66 3.93 -24.89 48.71
N ASP A 67 3.63 -24.28 47.54
CA ASP A 67 2.41 -24.61 46.83
C ASP A 67 2.63 -25.03 45.36
N LEU A 68 3.27 -26.20 45.23
CA LEU A 68 3.51 -26.88 43.94
C LEU A 68 2.20 -27.25 43.20
N SER A 69 1.03 -27.20 43.88
CA SER A 69 -0.24 -27.54 43.28
C SER A 69 -0.77 -26.44 42.36
N VAL A 70 -0.58 -25.17 42.75
CA VAL A 70 -1.08 -24.01 41.98
C VAL A 70 -0.28 -23.80 40.68
N VAL A 71 1.04 -24.09 40.69
CA VAL A 71 1.88 -23.94 39.48
C VAL A 71 1.57 -25.05 38.45
N GLN A 72 1.12 -26.22 38.90
CA GLN A 72 0.67 -27.28 37.98
C GLN A 72 -0.69 -26.99 37.39
N GLU A 73 -1.62 -26.37 38.12
CA GLU A 73 -2.91 -25.94 37.60
C GLU A 73 -2.78 -24.77 36.59
N ILE A 74 -1.82 -23.87 36.80
CA ILE A 74 -1.55 -22.79 35.85
C ILE A 74 -0.92 -23.35 34.55
N LYS A 75 0.00 -24.32 34.64
CA LYS A 75 0.56 -25.00 33.46
C LYS A 75 -0.46 -25.84 32.70
N GLN A 76 -1.45 -26.42 33.38
CA GLN A 76 -2.54 -27.17 32.73
C GLN A 76 -3.59 -26.22 32.10
N LYS A 77 -3.74 -24.97 32.57
CA LYS A 77 -4.58 -23.96 31.93
C LYS A 77 -3.91 -23.23 30.76
N GLU A 78 -2.58 -23.30 30.63
CA GLU A 78 -1.83 -22.75 29.52
C GLU A 78 -1.66 -23.67 28.30
N GLU A 79 -2.18 -24.89 28.34
CA GLU A 79 -2.60 -25.54 27.10
C GLU A 79 -3.87 -24.82 26.57
N VAL A 80 -3.76 -23.53 26.35
CA VAL A 80 -4.66 -22.80 25.46
C VAL A 80 -4.55 -23.51 24.13
N VAL A 81 -5.52 -24.38 23.88
CA VAL A 81 -5.79 -24.95 22.56
C VAL A 81 -5.60 -23.79 21.60
N LYS A 82 -4.49 -23.76 20.85
CA LYS A 82 -4.25 -22.78 19.82
C LYS A 82 -5.40 -22.95 18.83
N LYS A 83 -6.49 -22.26 19.08
CA LYS A 83 -7.63 -22.25 18.17
C LYS A 83 -7.07 -21.75 16.84
N GLU A 84 -6.99 -22.65 15.89
CA GLU A 84 -6.56 -22.34 14.55
C GLU A 84 -7.46 -21.20 14.07
N TYR A 85 -6.85 -20.07 13.71
CA TYR A 85 -7.61 -18.91 13.30
C TYR A 85 -8.30 -19.23 11.97
N VAL A 86 -9.62 -19.27 12.01
CA VAL A 86 -10.45 -19.48 10.82
C VAL A 86 -10.77 -18.10 10.25
N PHE A 87 -10.35 -17.84 9.01
CA PHE A 87 -10.66 -16.60 8.32
C PHE A 87 -12.18 -16.45 8.13
N PRO A 88 -12.74 -15.24 8.32
CA PRO A 88 -14.13 -14.99 8.02
C PRO A 88 -14.43 -15.35 6.56
N PRO A 89 -15.50 -16.08 6.27
CA PRO A 89 -15.82 -16.46 4.90
C PRO A 89 -16.23 -15.23 4.08
N VAL A 90 -15.77 -15.15 2.85
CA VAL A 90 -16.05 -14.04 1.91
C VAL A 90 -17.56 -13.90 1.65
N THR A 91 -18.34 -14.95 1.90
CA THR A 91 -19.81 -14.96 1.79
C THR A 91 -20.51 -14.00 2.74
N LEU A 92 -19.85 -13.52 3.82
CA LEU A 92 -20.38 -12.47 4.69
C LEU A 92 -20.48 -11.12 3.98
N LEU A 93 -19.72 -10.91 2.91
CA LEU A 93 -19.75 -9.70 2.12
C LEU A 93 -20.84 -9.78 1.04
N LYS A 94 -21.49 -8.65 0.79
CA LYS A 94 -22.47 -8.54 -0.30
C LYS A 94 -21.77 -8.74 -1.64
N LYS A 95 -22.34 -9.60 -2.49
CA LYS A 95 -21.89 -9.75 -3.87
C LYS A 95 -22.56 -8.68 -4.73
N GLY A 96 -21.78 -8.05 -5.62
CA GLY A 96 -22.32 -7.12 -6.61
C GLY A 96 -23.33 -7.84 -7.50
N LYS A 97 -24.45 -7.19 -7.75
CA LYS A 97 -25.27 -7.59 -8.89
C LYS A 97 -24.47 -7.17 -10.13
N SER A 98 -24.13 -8.09 -10.98
CA SER A 98 -23.60 -7.76 -12.31
C SER A 98 -24.60 -6.81 -12.95
N SER A 99 -24.35 -5.50 -12.86
CA SER A 99 -25.05 -4.55 -13.72
C SER A 99 -24.71 -5.00 -15.14
N GLY A 100 -25.74 -5.28 -15.91
CA GLY A 100 -25.59 -5.76 -17.28
C GLY A 100 -24.63 -4.87 -18.07
N PRO A 101 -24.11 -5.33 -19.20
CA PRO A 101 -23.22 -4.52 -20.00
C PRO A 101 -23.87 -3.17 -20.22
N PHE A 102 -23.24 -2.09 -19.75
CA PHE A 102 -23.59 -0.75 -20.20
C PHE A 102 -23.67 -0.79 -21.68
N SER A 103 -24.67 -0.13 -22.25
CA SER A 103 -24.95 -0.22 -23.67
C SER A 103 -23.68 0.18 -24.45
N ASP A 104 -23.00 -0.80 -25.05
CA ASP A 104 -21.86 -0.55 -25.96
C ASP A 104 -22.17 0.54 -26.98
N LYS A 105 -23.46 0.77 -27.20
CA LYS A 105 -23.97 1.82 -28.06
C LYS A 105 -23.65 3.21 -27.51
N GLU A 106 -23.87 3.48 -26.22
CA GLU A 106 -23.60 4.80 -25.63
C GLU A 106 -22.11 5.15 -25.66
N TYR A 107 -21.24 4.18 -25.41
CA TYR A 107 -19.79 4.38 -25.50
C TYR A 107 -19.34 4.72 -26.92
N ARG A 108 -19.91 4.01 -27.92
CA ARG A 108 -19.62 4.29 -29.32
C ARG A 108 -20.15 5.64 -29.77
N GLU A 109 -21.36 6.01 -29.34
CA GLU A 109 -21.94 7.33 -29.64
C GLU A 109 -21.07 8.45 -29.05
N THR A 110 -20.61 8.28 -27.81
CA THR A 110 -19.69 9.25 -27.17
C THR A 110 -18.35 9.32 -27.90
N ALA A 111 -17.79 8.19 -28.34
CA ALA A 111 -16.56 8.15 -29.13
C ALA A 111 -16.70 8.87 -30.46
N ILE A 112 -17.81 8.65 -31.18
CA ILE A 112 -18.10 9.35 -32.44
C ILE A 112 -18.24 10.84 -32.20
N LYS A 113 -18.99 11.24 -31.17
CA LYS A 113 -19.19 12.65 -30.84
C LYS A 113 -17.87 13.34 -30.48
N LEU A 114 -17.00 12.66 -29.70
CA LEU A 114 -15.66 13.13 -29.35
C LEU A 114 -14.79 13.35 -30.59
N GLN A 115 -14.77 12.38 -31.49
CA GLN A 115 -14.03 12.47 -32.75
C GLN A 115 -14.55 13.63 -33.63
N GLN A 116 -15.86 13.73 -33.79
CA GLN A 116 -16.49 14.83 -34.54
C GLN A 116 -16.18 16.22 -33.95
N THR A 117 -16.23 16.33 -32.62
CA THR A 117 -15.90 17.56 -31.92
C THR A 117 -14.48 18.02 -32.24
N LEU A 118 -13.50 17.12 -32.10
CA LEU A 118 -12.10 17.42 -32.41
C LEU A 118 -11.90 17.77 -33.90
N GLN A 119 -12.56 17.05 -34.81
CA GLN A 119 -12.53 17.36 -36.25
C GLN A 119 -13.08 18.74 -36.56
N ASN A 120 -14.17 19.16 -35.90
CA ASN A 120 -14.76 20.49 -36.10
C ASN A 120 -13.79 21.62 -35.70
N PHE A 121 -12.92 21.37 -34.75
CA PHE A 121 -11.83 22.28 -34.34
C PHE A 121 -10.54 22.09 -35.17
N GLY A 122 -10.61 21.34 -36.26
CA GLY A 122 -9.47 21.08 -37.14
C GLY A 122 -8.38 20.20 -36.54
N VAL A 123 -8.76 19.29 -35.63
CA VAL A 123 -7.88 18.30 -35.00
C VAL A 123 -8.33 16.91 -35.45
N GLY A 124 -7.61 16.34 -36.42
CA GLY A 124 -7.88 14.98 -36.89
C GLY A 124 -7.38 13.95 -35.86
N VAL A 125 -8.29 13.07 -35.39
CA VAL A 125 -7.99 11.99 -34.46
C VAL A 125 -8.81 10.76 -34.81
N THR A 126 -8.31 9.59 -34.46
CA THR A 126 -9.03 8.32 -34.56
C THR A 126 -9.14 7.66 -33.20
N VAL A 127 -10.32 7.25 -32.78
CA VAL A 127 -10.52 6.49 -31.56
C VAL A 127 -10.05 5.05 -31.81
N THR A 128 -9.05 4.59 -31.07
CA THR A 128 -8.43 3.28 -31.22
C THR A 128 -8.93 2.27 -30.20
N ASN A 129 -9.24 2.74 -28.99
CA ASN A 129 -9.71 1.86 -27.90
C ASN A 129 -10.65 2.60 -26.97
N ILE A 130 -11.53 1.84 -26.30
CA ILE A 130 -12.45 2.33 -25.27
C ILE A 130 -12.33 1.41 -24.06
N SER A 131 -11.86 1.94 -22.95
CA SER A 131 -11.74 1.20 -21.67
C SER A 131 -12.80 1.71 -20.71
N CYS A 132 -13.73 0.84 -20.32
CA CYS A 132 -14.84 1.19 -19.45
C CYS A 132 -14.50 0.86 -18.01
N GLY A 133 -14.38 1.87 -17.15
CA GLY A 133 -14.23 1.74 -15.72
C GLY A 133 -15.56 1.90 -14.97
N PRO A 134 -15.55 1.74 -13.64
CA PRO A 134 -16.77 1.83 -12.82
C PRO A 134 -17.37 3.24 -12.75
N SER A 135 -16.56 4.28 -12.81
CA SER A 135 -16.99 5.68 -12.69
C SER A 135 -16.66 6.53 -13.91
N VAL A 136 -15.62 6.13 -14.65
CA VAL A 136 -15.15 6.86 -15.83
C VAL A 136 -14.86 5.89 -16.96
N THR A 137 -14.96 6.39 -18.18
CA THR A 137 -14.59 5.67 -19.40
C THR A 137 -13.45 6.39 -20.08
N ARG A 138 -12.37 5.67 -20.39
CA ARG A 138 -11.21 6.19 -21.11
C ARG A 138 -11.34 5.91 -22.60
N TYR A 139 -11.24 6.96 -23.39
CA TYR A 139 -11.16 6.91 -24.85
C TYR A 139 -9.72 7.14 -25.28
N GLU A 140 -9.10 6.14 -25.92
CA GLU A 140 -7.75 6.27 -26.47
C GLU A 140 -7.84 6.81 -27.89
N LEU A 141 -7.17 7.94 -28.13
CA LEU A 141 -7.19 8.67 -29.38
C LEU A 141 -5.79 8.64 -30.02
N HIS A 142 -5.72 8.29 -31.29
CA HIS A 142 -4.49 8.44 -32.06
C HIS A 142 -4.58 9.72 -32.92
N PRO A 143 -3.75 10.75 -32.66
CA PRO A 143 -3.72 11.96 -33.48
C PRO A 143 -3.17 11.66 -34.86
N GLU A 144 -3.72 12.30 -35.88
CA GLU A 144 -3.18 12.27 -37.24
C GLU A 144 -1.81 12.96 -37.32
N GLN A 145 -1.06 12.67 -38.39
CA GLN A 145 0.26 13.24 -38.60
C GLN A 145 0.20 14.78 -38.65
N GLY A 146 1.09 15.42 -37.88
CA GLY A 146 1.16 16.90 -37.83
C GLY A 146 0.25 17.54 -36.77
N VAL A 147 -0.61 16.78 -36.12
CA VAL A 147 -1.43 17.29 -35.00
C VAL A 147 -0.58 17.43 -33.76
N LYS A 148 -0.53 18.64 -33.19
CA LYS A 148 0.15 18.89 -31.92
C LYS A 148 -0.74 18.46 -30.76
N VAL A 149 -0.19 17.65 -29.85
CA VAL A 149 -0.89 17.18 -28.63
C VAL A 149 -1.42 18.35 -27.79
N SER A 150 -0.70 19.46 -27.71
CA SER A 150 -1.13 20.67 -26.99
C SER A 150 -2.44 21.27 -27.52
N ARG A 151 -2.78 21.09 -28.81
CA ARG A 151 -4.06 21.51 -29.34
C ARG A 151 -5.21 20.69 -28.77
N ILE A 152 -5.02 19.38 -28.61
CA ILE A 152 -6.03 18.49 -28.01
C ILE A 152 -6.26 18.89 -26.54
N VAL A 153 -5.19 19.11 -25.79
CA VAL A 153 -5.29 19.53 -24.39
C VAL A 153 -5.96 20.91 -24.26
N GLY A 154 -5.66 21.82 -25.16
CA GLY A 154 -6.25 23.16 -25.16
C GLY A 154 -7.77 23.18 -25.46
N LEU A 155 -8.32 22.11 -26.04
CA LEU A 155 -9.75 21.96 -26.34
C LEU A 155 -10.53 21.28 -25.22
N ALA A 156 -9.95 21.11 -24.04
CA ALA A 156 -10.59 20.41 -22.92
C ALA A 156 -11.97 20.98 -22.58
N ASP A 157 -12.12 22.29 -22.53
CA ASP A 157 -13.41 22.95 -22.20
C ASP A 157 -14.44 22.82 -23.32
N ASP A 158 -14.01 22.87 -24.57
CA ASP A 158 -14.89 22.66 -25.74
C ASP A 158 -15.39 21.22 -25.79
N ILE A 159 -14.52 20.25 -25.45
CA ILE A 159 -14.89 18.85 -25.35
C ILE A 159 -15.90 18.62 -24.20
N LYS A 160 -15.66 19.19 -23.00
CA LYS A 160 -16.60 19.13 -21.88
C LYS A 160 -17.99 19.67 -22.31
N LEU A 161 -18.01 20.82 -22.93
CA LEU A 161 -19.25 21.44 -23.39
C LEU A 161 -19.96 20.54 -24.42
N SER A 162 -19.24 20.04 -25.41
CA SER A 162 -19.81 19.18 -26.45
C SER A 162 -20.39 17.88 -25.88
N LEU A 163 -19.70 17.24 -24.94
CA LEU A 163 -20.14 16.00 -24.32
C LEU A 163 -21.17 16.20 -23.20
N ALA A 164 -21.40 17.45 -22.80
CA ALA A 164 -22.18 17.82 -21.61
C ALA A 164 -21.64 17.11 -20.34
N ALA A 165 -20.32 16.96 -20.24
CA ALA A 165 -19.63 16.34 -19.13
C ALA A 165 -19.24 17.39 -18.09
N ALA A 166 -19.41 17.06 -16.80
CA ALA A 166 -19.07 17.98 -15.70
C ALA A 166 -17.56 18.24 -15.64
N ASP A 167 -16.76 17.22 -15.88
CA ASP A 167 -15.30 17.30 -15.95
C ASP A 167 -14.77 16.22 -16.89
N ILE A 168 -13.55 16.40 -17.42
CA ILE A 168 -12.81 15.41 -18.18
C ILE A 168 -11.34 15.47 -17.77
N ARG A 169 -10.64 14.32 -17.86
CA ARG A 169 -9.20 14.26 -17.66
C ARG A 169 -8.53 13.87 -18.97
N ILE A 170 -7.55 14.67 -19.40
CA ILE A 170 -6.76 14.39 -20.60
C ILE A 170 -5.37 13.95 -20.18
N GLU A 171 -4.99 12.74 -20.55
CA GLU A 171 -3.65 12.17 -20.36
C GLU A 171 -2.93 12.15 -21.70
N ALA A 172 -1.94 13.00 -21.87
CA ALA A 172 -1.31 13.24 -23.15
C ALA A 172 0.22 13.40 -23.03
N PRO A 173 0.98 12.38 -23.44
CA PRO A 173 0.56 11.06 -23.94
C PRO A 173 0.20 10.06 -22.82
N ILE A 174 -0.46 8.96 -23.19
CA ILE A 174 -0.64 7.84 -22.29
C ILE A 174 0.75 7.17 -22.08
N PRO A 175 1.16 6.88 -20.83
CA PRO A 175 2.42 6.21 -20.57
C PRO A 175 2.57 4.89 -21.35
N GLY A 176 3.67 4.77 -22.10
CA GLY A 176 3.96 3.59 -22.91
C GLY A 176 3.18 3.46 -24.22
N LYS A 177 2.34 4.44 -24.59
CA LYS A 177 1.57 4.45 -25.85
C LYS A 177 1.72 5.76 -26.59
N SER A 178 1.73 5.72 -27.93
CA SER A 178 1.67 6.93 -28.78
C SER A 178 0.22 7.38 -29.00
N ALA A 179 -0.53 7.52 -27.92
CA ALA A 179 -1.95 7.85 -27.93
C ALA A 179 -2.26 8.88 -26.83
N VAL A 180 -3.37 9.57 -26.97
CA VAL A 180 -3.93 10.50 -25.99
C VAL A 180 -5.16 9.84 -25.36
N GLY A 181 -5.21 9.78 -24.02
CA GLY A 181 -6.36 9.30 -23.27
C GLY A 181 -7.28 10.45 -22.87
N ILE A 182 -8.56 10.33 -23.15
CA ILE A 182 -9.59 11.23 -22.60
C ILE A 182 -10.51 10.42 -21.71
N GLU A 183 -10.52 10.74 -20.44
CA GLU A 183 -11.40 10.12 -19.45
C GLU A 183 -12.65 10.99 -19.30
N VAL A 184 -13.79 10.38 -19.53
CA VAL A 184 -15.10 11.00 -19.44
C VAL A 184 -15.89 10.32 -18.33
N PRO A 185 -16.50 11.04 -17.38
CA PRO A 185 -17.32 10.45 -16.34
C PRO A 185 -18.52 9.72 -16.94
N ASN A 186 -18.82 8.56 -16.40
CA ASN A 186 -20.01 7.80 -16.79
C ASN A 186 -21.28 8.52 -16.33
N LYS A 187 -22.36 8.39 -17.08
CA LYS A 187 -23.66 8.93 -16.66
C LYS A 187 -24.19 8.22 -15.43
N GLU A 188 -23.95 6.92 -15.35
CA GLU A 188 -24.27 6.08 -14.19
C GLU A 188 -23.00 5.44 -13.67
N ASN A 189 -22.80 5.54 -12.34
CA ASN A 189 -21.65 4.92 -11.69
C ASN A 189 -21.97 3.48 -11.29
N ASN A 190 -21.07 2.56 -11.62
CA ASN A 190 -21.15 1.18 -11.15
C ASN A 190 -20.57 1.06 -9.76
N MET A 191 -21.36 0.54 -8.84
CA MET A 191 -20.89 0.25 -7.49
C MET A 191 -19.91 -0.94 -7.51
N VAL A 192 -18.71 -0.73 -7.02
CA VAL A 192 -17.69 -1.78 -6.87
C VAL A 192 -17.81 -2.38 -5.47
N TYR A 193 -18.09 -3.68 -5.39
CA TYR A 193 -18.22 -4.37 -4.13
C TYR A 193 -16.88 -4.99 -3.71
N LEU A 194 -16.54 -4.88 -2.44
CA LEU A 194 -15.30 -5.44 -1.89
C LEU A 194 -15.17 -6.93 -2.17
N ARG A 195 -16.28 -7.66 -2.10
CA ARG A 195 -16.29 -9.10 -2.41
C ARG A 195 -15.81 -9.40 -3.82
N ASP A 196 -16.25 -8.61 -4.81
CA ASP A 196 -15.89 -8.84 -6.21
C ASP A 196 -14.38 -8.64 -6.44
N ILE A 197 -13.76 -7.71 -5.70
CA ILE A 197 -12.31 -7.48 -5.75
C ILE A 197 -11.56 -8.63 -5.06
N LEU A 198 -12.02 -9.07 -3.88
CA LEU A 198 -11.39 -10.18 -3.14
C LEU A 198 -11.52 -11.52 -3.87
N GLU A 199 -12.57 -11.71 -4.67
CA GLU A 199 -12.78 -12.90 -5.51
C GLU A 199 -12.01 -12.82 -6.84
N ALA A 200 -11.48 -11.65 -7.24
CA ALA A 200 -10.70 -11.49 -8.48
C ALA A 200 -9.38 -12.27 -8.41
N GLU A 201 -8.97 -12.80 -9.55
CA GLU A 201 -7.77 -13.64 -9.65
C GLU A 201 -6.50 -12.84 -9.35
N GLU A 202 -6.44 -11.58 -9.74
CA GLU A 202 -5.31 -10.67 -9.47
C GLU A 202 -5.08 -10.52 -7.97
N PHE A 203 -6.15 -10.43 -7.18
CA PHE A 203 -6.04 -10.33 -5.73
C PHE A 203 -5.65 -11.67 -5.09
N LYS A 204 -6.27 -12.77 -5.52
CA LYS A 204 -5.98 -14.11 -4.98
C LYS A 204 -4.55 -14.57 -5.23
N ASN A 205 -4.01 -14.23 -6.40
CA ASN A 205 -2.68 -14.64 -6.83
C ASN A 205 -1.60 -13.62 -6.44
N HIS A 206 -1.94 -12.59 -5.67
CA HIS A 206 -0.99 -11.54 -5.29
C HIS A 206 0.10 -12.09 -4.35
N ALA A 207 1.36 -11.81 -4.67
CA ALA A 207 2.52 -12.33 -3.92
C ALA A 207 2.63 -11.80 -2.48
N SER A 208 2.13 -10.61 -2.19
CA SER A 208 2.22 -9.98 -0.88
C SER A 208 1.12 -10.48 0.06
N ARG A 209 1.49 -10.92 1.26
CA ARG A 209 0.55 -11.32 2.31
C ARG A 209 -0.18 -10.16 2.99
N ILE A 210 0.29 -8.94 2.79
CA ILE A 210 -0.30 -7.71 3.32
C ILE A 210 -1.03 -6.89 2.26
N ALA A 211 -1.34 -7.51 1.11
CA ALA A 211 -2.13 -6.86 0.08
C ALA A 211 -3.55 -6.54 0.60
N PHE A 212 -4.05 -5.38 0.25
CA PHE A 212 -5.42 -4.99 0.56
C PHE A 212 -6.12 -4.44 -0.68
N ALA A 213 -7.43 -4.69 -0.77
CA ALA A 213 -8.24 -4.26 -1.89
C ALA A 213 -8.62 -2.79 -1.73
N VAL A 214 -8.19 -1.93 -2.67
CA VAL A 214 -8.49 -0.49 -2.68
C VAL A 214 -9.69 -0.19 -3.57
N GLY A 215 -9.75 -0.78 -4.76
CA GLY A 215 -10.76 -0.51 -5.77
C GLY A 215 -10.46 -1.23 -7.08
N LYS A 216 -11.24 -0.87 -8.10
CA LYS A 216 -11.06 -1.36 -9.46
C LYS A 216 -10.66 -0.19 -10.36
N ASP A 217 -9.61 -0.38 -11.15
CA ASP A 217 -9.13 0.57 -12.15
C ASP A 217 -9.94 0.46 -13.45
N ILE A 218 -9.61 1.32 -14.43
CA ILE A 218 -10.24 1.42 -15.77
C ILE A 218 -9.76 0.27 -16.65
#